data_bb0dba37bcf67acf308c5dd4ed078dea
#
_entry.id   bb0dba37bcf67acf308c5dd4ed078dea
#
_cell.length_a   1.000
_cell.length_b   1.000
_cell.length_c   1.000
_cell.angle_alpha   90.00
_cell.angle_beta   90.00
_cell.angle_gamma   90.00
#
_symmetry.space_group_name_H-M   'P 1'
#
loop_
_entity.id
_entity.type
_entity.pdbx_description
1 polymer ?
#
loop_
_entity_poly.entity_id
_entity_poly.type
_entity_poly.pdbx_seq_one_letter_code
_entity_poly.pdbx_strand_id
1 'polypeptide(L)'
;SKSPVRSCDDVDEQALSYAEIKALCAGNPLIKEKMDLDIDVARLKVLKADHQSKVYRLEDQLLKYFPAEIEKYQSFIKGFEKGMEVVEQHPLPKEDFVGITVGTKHFTDKELAGEAILATCKNFKGTEPMNIGEYRGFKMELDYDSFNQEYQLTLKGNMSHRLTIGTDPRGNLIRMDNALAGIPNRLEKSKTQLDNLYNHQEAAKVEVKRTF
;
A
#
# COMPACT_ATOMS: atom_id res chain seq x y z
N SER A 1 -14.36 -32.22 12.25
CA SER A 1 -13.92 -32.15 10.86
C SER A 1 -15.04 -32.70 9.98
N LYS A 2 -15.82 -31.78 9.37
CA LYS A 2 -16.85 -32.17 8.39
C LYS A 2 -16.27 -31.88 7.02
N SER A 3 -15.99 -32.92 6.23
CA SER A 3 -15.67 -32.80 4.81
C SER A 3 -16.86 -32.15 4.09
N PRO A 4 -16.63 -31.21 3.15
CA PRO A 4 -17.72 -30.66 2.35
C PRO A 4 -18.31 -31.80 1.52
N VAL A 5 -19.61 -32.02 1.65
CA VAL A 5 -20.37 -32.91 0.79
C VAL A 5 -20.36 -32.26 -0.59
N ARG A 6 -19.65 -32.87 -1.55
CA ARG A 6 -19.80 -32.52 -2.95
C ARG A 6 -21.23 -32.79 -3.35
N SER A 7 -21.92 -31.77 -3.88
CA SER A 7 -23.26 -31.96 -4.40
C SER A 7 -23.21 -32.94 -5.56
N CYS A 8 -24.11 -33.93 -5.55
CA CYS A 8 -24.23 -34.92 -6.63
C CYS A 8 -24.61 -34.31 -7.99
N ASP A 9 -24.98 -33.06 -8.04
CA ASP A 9 -25.45 -32.37 -9.25
C ASP A 9 -24.34 -32.16 -10.31
N ASP A 10 -23.07 -32.15 -9.90
CA ASP A 10 -21.93 -32.02 -10.83
C ASP A 10 -21.57 -33.32 -11.56
N VAL A 11 -22.14 -34.46 -11.15
CA VAL A 11 -21.81 -35.77 -11.73
C VAL A 11 -22.84 -36.18 -12.79
N ASP A 12 -24.08 -35.70 -12.69
CA ASP A 12 -25.17 -36.13 -13.60
C ASP A 12 -25.12 -35.42 -14.98
N GLU A 13 -24.55 -34.20 -15.09
CA GLU A 13 -24.39 -33.53 -16.39
C GLU A 13 -23.32 -34.15 -17.28
N GLN A 14 -22.41 -34.96 -16.73
CA GLN A 14 -21.33 -35.64 -17.49
C GLN A 14 -21.62 -37.12 -17.71
N ALA A 15 -22.67 -37.66 -17.15
CA ALA A 15 -23.02 -39.05 -17.39
C ALA A 15 -23.67 -39.22 -18.77
N LEU A 16 -22.99 -40.00 -19.64
CA LEU A 16 -23.57 -40.39 -20.90
C LEU A 16 -24.88 -41.16 -20.71
N SER A 17 -25.91 -40.81 -21.46
CA SER A 17 -27.12 -41.61 -21.50
C SER A 17 -26.79 -43.02 -21.95
N TYR A 18 -27.56 -44.02 -21.52
CA TYR A 18 -27.36 -45.42 -21.93
C TYR A 18 -27.35 -45.56 -23.45
N ALA A 19 -28.15 -44.78 -24.16
CA ALA A 19 -28.19 -44.80 -25.64
C ALA A 19 -26.89 -44.25 -26.23
N GLU A 20 -26.27 -43.22 -25.66
CA GLU A 20 -24.98 -42.66 -26.12
C GLU A 20 -23.85 -43.63 -25.86
N ILE A 21 -23.80 -44.28 -24.70
CA ILE A 21 -22.81 -45.32 -24.39
C ILE A 21 -22.94 -46.48 -25.37
N LYS A 22 -24.14 -46.97 -25.66
CA LYS A 22 -24.39 -48.03 -26.60
C LYS A 22 -23.99 -47.67 -28.04
N ALA A 23 -24.31 -46.45 -28.45
CA ALA A 23 -23.92 -45.96 -29.78
C ALA A 23 -22.40 -45.74 -29.93
N LEU A 24 -21.73 -45.30 -28.84
CA LEU A 24 -20.28 -45.20 -28.79
C LEU A 24 -19.60 -46.57 -28.94
N CYS A 25 -20.12 -47.58 -28.22
CA CYS A 25 -19.65 -48.96 -28.34
C CYS A 25 -19.93 -49.60 -29.74
N ALA A 26 -20.96 -49.09 -30.42
CA ALA A 26 -21.27 -49.51 -31.80
C ALA A 26 -20.43 -48.74 -32.85
N GLY A 27 -19.51 -47.83 -32.45
CA GLY A 27 -18.62 -47.10 -33.34
C GLY A 27 -19.29 -45.98 -34.17
N ASN A 28 -20.41 -45.42 -33.68
CA ASN A 28 -21.11 -44.36 -34.39
C ASN A 28 -20.33 -43.02 -34.28
N PRO A 29 -19.78 -42.50 -35.42
CA PRO A 29 -18.94 -41.29 -35.40
C PRO A 29 -19.71 -40.02 -34.98
N LEU A 30 -21.01 -39.95 -35.22
CA LEU A 30 -21.84 -38.78 -34.85
C LEU A 30 -22.00 -38.62 -33.34
N ILE A 31 -21.99 -39.72 -32.58
CA ILE A 31 -22.04 -39.67 -31.12
C ILE A 31 -20.73 -39.11 -30.58
N LYS A 32 -19.61 -39.50 -31.11
CA LYS A 32 -18.30 -38.96 -30.76
C LYS A 32 -18.24 -37.45 -31.06
N GLU A 33 -18.66 -37.04 -32.23
CA GLU A 33 -18.68 -35.64 -32.64
C GLU A 33 -19.60 -34.81 -31.70
N LYS A 34 -20.80 -35.34 -31.38
CA LYS A 34 -21.69 -34.67 -30.40
C LYS A 34 -20.99 -34.48 -29.06
N MET A 35 -20.33 -35.49 -28.52
CA MET A 35 -19.62 -35.43 -27.23
C MET A 35 -18.49 -34.40 -27.28
N ASP A 36 -17.70 -34.38 -28.33
CA ASP A 36 -16.61 -33.42 -28.48
C ASP A 36 -17.17 -31.97 -28.53
N LEU A 37 -18.28 -31.78 -29.26
CA LEU A 37 -18.97 -30.47 -29.30
C LEU A 37 -19.58 -30.07 -27.93
N ASP A 38 -20.15 -31.00 -27.18
CA ASP A 38 -20.70 -30.74 -25.85
C ASP A 38 -19.56 -30.31 -24.88
N ILE A 39 -18.41 -30.93 -24.93
CA ILE A 39 -17.21 -30.56 -24.18
C ILE A 39 -16.73 -29.16 -24.57
N ASP A 40 -16.65 -28.85 -25.86
CA ASP A 40 -16.24 -27.55 -26.36
C ASP A 40 -17.22 -26.45 -25.94
N VAL A 41 -18.52 -26.70 -26.00
CA VAL A 41 -19.54 -25.77 -25.53
C VAL A 41 -19.41 -25.53 -24.01
N ALA A 42 -19.23 -26.58 -23.23
CA ALA A 42 -19.03 -26.45 -21.79
C ALA A 42 -17.78 -25.62 -21.48
N ARG A 43 -16.66 -25.89 -22.16
CA ARG A 43 -15.42 -25.12 -22.05
C ARG A 43 -15.60 -23.65 -22.42
N LEU A 44 -16.28 -23.35 -23.50
CA LEU A 44 -16.55 -21.98 -23.94
C LEU A 44 -17.46 -21.23 -22.96
N LYS A 45 -18.44 -21.90 -22.35
CA LYS A 45 -19.29 -21.33 -21.28
C LYS A 45 -18.44 -20.91 -20.08
N VAL A 46 -17.52 -21.76 -19.63
CA VAL A 46 -16.61 -21.44 -18.52
C VAL A 46 -15.72 -20.23 -18.88
N LEU A 47 -15.10 -20.24 -20.06
CA LEU A 47 -14.25 -19.14 -20.52
C LEU A 47 -15.03 -17.82 -20.60
N LYS A 48 -16.28 -17.86 -21.08
CA LYS A 48 -17.14 -16.68 -21.12
C LYS A 48 -17.48 -16.17 -19.72
N ALA A 49 -17.81 -17.04 -18.79
CA ALA A 49 -18.12 -16.68 -17.41
C ALA A 49 -16.89 -16.06 -16.71
N ASP A 50 -15.72 -16.63 -16.90
CA ASP A 50 -14.45 -16.09 -16.39
C ASP A 50 -14.14 -14.71 -16.95
N HIS A 51 -14.33 -14.56 -18.28
CA HIS A 51 -14.16 -13.25 -18.93
C HIS A 51 -15.12 -12.20 -18.37
N GLN A 52 -16.40 -12.52 -18.24
CA GLN A 52 -17.39 -11.62 -17.65
C GLN A 52 -17.04 -11.23 -16.21
N SER A 53 -16.61 -12.19 -15.40
CA SER A 53 -16.18 -11.93 -14.01
C SER A 53 -14.97 -11.00 -13.97
N LYS A 54 -14.01 -11.18 -14.89
CA LYS A 54 -12.85 -10.31 -15.05
C LYS A 54 -13.28 -8.90 -15.43
N VAL A 55 -14.18 -8.74 -16.37
CA VAL A 55 -14.70 -7.43 -16.79
C VAL A 55 -15.38 -6.70 -15.64
N TYR A 56 -16.30 -7.35 -14.92
CA TYR A 56 -16.95 -6.74 -13.75
C TYR A 56 -15.97 -6.28 -12.67
N ARG A 57 -14.94 -7.09 -12.39
CA ARG A 57 -13.87 -6.72 -11.45
C ARG A 57 -13.10 -5.49 -11.91
N LEU A 58 -12.77 -5.41 -13.21
CA LEU A 58 -12.06 -4.27 -13.78
C LEU A 58 -12.94 -3.01 -13.78
N GLU A 59 -14.23 -3.12 -14.08
CA GLU A 59 -15.18 -2.01 -13.99
C GLU A 59 -15.27 -1.48 -12.55
N ASP A 60 -15.36 -2.34 -11.55
CA ASP A 60 -15.38 -1.92 -10.15
C ASP A 60 -14.05 -1.23 -9.75
N GLN A 61 -12.92 -1.74 -10.23
CA GLN A 61 -11.62 -1.09 -10.03
C GLN A 61 -11.55 0.30 -10.68
N LEU A 62 -12.08 0.45 -11.90
CA LEU A 62 -12.12 1.74 -12.61
C LEU A 62 -13.02 2.76 -11.91
N LEU A 63 -14.09 2.30 -11.27
CA LEU A 63 -15.03 3.18 -10.57
C LEU A 63 -14.59 3.57 -9.17
N LYS A 64 -13.87 2.68 -8.45
CA LYS A 64 -13.56 2.87 -7.03
C LYS A 64 -12.06 2.91 -6.74
N TYR A 65 -11.34 1.85 -7.11
CA TYR A 65 -9.95 1.68 -6.73
C TYR A 65 -9.03 2.74 -7.36
N PHE A 66 -9.04 2.86 -8.70
CA PHE A 66 -8.14 3.80 -9.39
C PHE A 66 -8.39 5.26 -9.00
N PRO A 67 -9.64 5.77 -8.95
CA PRO A 67 -9.86 7.15 -8.52
C PRO A 67 -9.35 7.42 -7.10
N ALA A 68 -9.61 6.52 -6.16
CA ALA A 68 -9.18 6.67 -4.77
C ALA A 68 -7.65 6.65 -4.63
N GLU A 69 -6.96 5.71 -5.27
CA GLU A 69 -5.51 5.62 -5.23
C GLU A 69 -4.82 6.80 -5.95
N ILE A 70 -5.37 7.26 -7.07
CA ILE A 70 -4.88 8.44 -7.79
C ILE A 70 -4.97 9.68 -6.88
N GLU A 71 -6.12 9.93 -6.27
CA GLU A 71 -6.32 11.05 -5.33
C GLU A 71 -5.34 11.00 -4.16
N LYS A 72 -5.15 9.82 -3.58
CA LYS A 72 -4.19 9.57 -2.50
C LYS A 72 -2.77 9.95 -2.90
N TYR A 73 -2.26 9.48 -4.03
CA TYR A 73 -0.91 9.80 -4.48
C TYR A 73 -0.74 11.25 -4.92
N GLN A 74 -1.77 11.86 -5.51
CA GLN A 74 -1.78 13.31 -5.77
C GLN A 74 -1.67 14.11 -4.47
N SER A 75 -2.36 13.70 -3.42
CA SER A 75 -2.28 14.29 -2.09
C SER A 75 -0.88 14.12 -1.48
N PHE A 76 -0.27 12.94 -1.61
CA PHE A 76 1.09 12.68 -1.15
C PHE A 76 2.12 13.58 -1.85
N ILE A 77 2.02 13.70 -3.17
CA ILE A 77 2.91 14.56 -3.97
C ILE A 77 2.84 16.01 -3.46
N LYS A 78 1.64 16.58 -3.35
CA LYS A 78 1.44 17.93 -2.80
C LYS A 78 2.00 18.08 -1.38
N GLY A 79 1.77 17.08 -0.53
CA GLY A 79 2.26 17.08 0.85
C GLY A 79 3.79 17.03 0.93
N PHE A 80 4.45 16.22 0.09
CA PHE A 80 5.91 16.17 0.04
C PHE A 80 6.52 17.44 -0.57
N GLU A 81 5.92 18.03 -1.59
CA GLU A 81 6.35 19.31 -2.15
C GLU A 81 6.33 20.41 -1.10
N LYS A 82 5.26 20.53 -0.32
CA LYS A 82 5.20 21.47 0.80
C LYS A 82 6.21 21.15 1.90
N GLY A 83 6.46 19.87 2.18
CA GLY A 83 7.51 19.44 3.10
C GLY A 83 8.90 19.89 2.65
N MET A 84 9.19 19.80 1.35
CA MET A 84 10.45 20.31 0.78
C MET A 84 10.57 21.82 0.93
N GLU A 85 9.51 22.60 0.69
CA GLU A 85 9.50 24.04 0.92
C GLU A 85 9.85 24.38 2.38
N VAL A 86 9.30 23.65 3.35
CA VAL A 86 9.62 23.83 4.78
C VAL A 86 11.09 23.53 5.05
N VAL A 87 11.64 22.46 4.48
CA VAL A 87 13.06 22.12 4.61
C VAL A 87 13.96 23.21 4.01
N GLU A 88 13.59 23.77 2.87
CA GLU A 88 14.32 24.85 2.21
C GLU A 88 14.30 26.16 3.03
N GLN A 89 13.19 26.46 3.72
CA GLN A 89 13.07 27.59 4.63
C GLN A 89 13.86 27.40 5.92
N HIS A 90 14.18 26.16 6.31
CA HIS A 90 14.91 25.81 7.52
C HIS A 90 16.11 24.90 7.19
N PRO A 91 17.08 25.40 6.41
CA PRO A 91 18.21 24.61 5.94
C PRO A 91 19.16 24.23 7.09
N LEU A 92 19.87 23.11 6.93
CA LEU A 92 20.99 22.77 7.80
C LEU A 92 22.21 23.59 7.39
N PRO A 93 22.79 24.41 8.30
CA PRO A 93 24.12 24.98 8.07
C PRO A 93 25.16 23.88 7.97
N LYS A 94 26.20 24.10 7.16
CA LYS A 94 27.25 23.08 6.97
C LYS A 94 28.05 22.75 8.24
N GLU A 95 28.18 23.71 9.15
CA GLU A 95 29.05 23.61 10.33
C GLU A 95 28.30 23.76 11.64
N ASP A 96 27.13 24.41 11.67
CA ASP A 96 26.40 24.70 12.86
C ASP A 96 25.07 23.96 12.98
N PHE A 97 24.70 23.63 14.21
CA PHE A 97 23.39 23.08 14.51
C PHE A 97 22.34 24.20 14.57
N VAL A 98 21.22 24.05 13.85
CA VAL A 98 20.15 25.07 13.80
C VAL A 98 19.37 25.26 15.10
N GLY A 99 19.59 24.37 16.08
CA GLY A 99 18.81 24.35 17.30
C GLY A 99 17.52 23.55 17.19
N ILE A 100 16.96 23.21 18.33
CA ILE A 100 15.74 22.41 18.46
C ILE A 100 15.01 22.82 19.74
N THR A 101 13.69 22.84 19.68
CA THR A 101 12.85 23.03 20.87
C THR A 101 12.35 21.67 21.35
N VAL A 102 12.67 21.31 22.61
CA VAL A 102 12.15 20.12 23.28
C VAL A 102 11.42 20.55 24.54
N GLY A 103 10.11 20.28 24.59
CA GLY A 103 9.23 20.85 25.61
C GLY A 103 9.15 22.36 25.48
N THR A 104 9.58 23.06 26.51
CA THR A 104 9.64 24.52 26.55
C THR A 104 11.05 25.09 26.38
N LYS A 105 12.06 24.23 26.26
CA LYS A 105 13.47 24.62 26.18
C LYS A 105 13.99 24.57 24.76
N HIS A 106 14.78 25.57 24.41
CA HIS A 106 15.52 25.61 23.16
C HIS A 106 16.97 25.16 23.39
N PHE A 107 17.45 24.22 22.56
CA PHE A 107 18.79 23.67 22.63
C PHE A 107 19.57 24.04 21.37
N THR A 108 20.80 24.49 21.55
CA THR A 108 21.75 24.82 20.47
C THR A 108 22.88 23.81 20.37
N ASP A 109 22.98 22.88 21.29
CA ASP A 109 23.94 21.79 21.32
C ASP A 109 23.24 20.45 20.99
N LYS A 110 23.83 19.69 20.05
CA LYS A 110 23.26 18.43 19.57
C LYS A 110 23.18 17.35 20.64
N GLU A 111 24.18 17.28 21.49
CA GLU A 111 24.25 16.26 22.55
C GLU A 111 23.16 16.52 23.59
N LEU A 112 23.10 17.77 24.09
CA LEU A 112 22.07 18.18 25.06
C LEU A 112 20.66 18.06 24.50
N ALA A 113 20.47 18.37 23.22
CA ALA A 113 19.19 18.18 22.54
C ALA A 113 18.78 16.70 22.49
N GLY A 114 19.71 15.83 22.11
CA GLY A 114 19.48 14.38 22.07
C GLY A 114 19.21 13.78 23.45
N GLU A 115 19.93 14.23 24.49
CA GLU A 115 19.68 13.85 25.89
C GLU A 115 18.28 14.29 26.34
N ALA A 116 17.85 15.49 25.97
CA ALA A 116 16.51 15.98 26.30
C ALA A 116 15.41 15.13 25.63
N ILE A 117 15.59 14.71 24.38
CA ILE A 117 14.68 13.77 23.68
C ILE A 117 14.64 12.44 24.42
N LEU A 118 15.80 11.86 24.78
CA LEU A 118 15.87 10.60 25.52
C LEU A 118 15.25 10.69 26.92
N ALA A 119 15.44 11.80 27.60
CA ALA A 119 14.79 12.06 28.89
C ALA A 119 13.27 12.12 28.75
N THR A 120 12.77 12.74 27.67
CA THR A 120 11.36 12.78 27.35
C THR A 120 10.80 11.38 27.06
N CYS A 121 11.54 10.55 26.33
CA CYS A 121 11.18 9.14 26.10
C CYS A 121 11.05 8.35 27.42
N LYS A 122 12.02 8.49 28.34
CA LYS A 122 11.99 7.80 29.64
C LYS A 122 10.78 8.23 30.50
N ASN A 123 10.35 9.45 30.36
CA ASN A 123 9.21 10.01 31.11
C ASN A 123 7.86 9.81 30.40
N PHE A 124 7.87 9.32 29.16
CA PHE A 124 6.67 9.05 28.38
C PHE A 124 5.88 7.88 28.98
N LYS A 125 4.66 8.16 29.40
CA LYS A 125 3.73 7.17 30.00
C LYS A 125 2.41 7.07 29.26
N GLY A 126 2.29 7.79 28.15
CA GLY A 126 1.08 7.84 27.36
C GLY A 126 0.92 6.63 26.43
N THR A 127 -0.31 6.39 25.97
CA THR A 127 -0.63 5.47 24.89
C THR A 127 -0.87 6.20 23.56
N GLU A 128 -1.04 7.52 23.64
CA GLU A 128 -1.30 8.39 22.48
C GLU A 128 -0.05 9.22 22.14
N PRO A 129 0.14 9.56 20.85
CA PRO A 129 1.24 10.43 20.45
C PRO A 129 1.20 11.79 21.18
N MET A 130 2.35 12.23 21.67
CA MET A 130 2.50 13.45 22.41
C MET A 130 3.42 14.42 21.68
N ASN A 131 2.99 15.68 21.51
CA ASN A 131 3.88 16.71 21.00
C ASN A 131 4.97 17.03 22.02
N ILE A 132 6.23 16.92 21.60
CA ILE A 132 7.41 17.14 22.45
C ILE A 132 8.25 18.34 22.03
N GLY A 133 7.88 19.03 20.96
CA GLY A 133 8.61 20.21 20.52
C GLY A 133 8.55 20.42 19.01
N GLU A 134 9.58 21.12 18.50
CA GLU A 134 9.68 21.48 17.08
C GLU A 134 11.13 21.41 16.61
N TYR A 135 11.33 20.95 15.38
CA TYR A 135 12.61 20.87 14.71
C TYR A 135 12.50 21.25 13.23
N ARG A 136 13.26 22.24 12.80
CA ARG A 136 13.34 22.69 11.38
C ARG A 136 11.96 22.92 10.76
N GLY A 137 11.05 23.57 11.48
CA GLY A 137 9.69 23.85 11.05
C GLY A 137 8.70 22.68 11.13
N PHE A 138 9.13 21.52 11.60
CA PHE A 138 8.28 20.34 11.81
C PHE A 138 7.98 20.16 13.30
N LYS A 139 6.73 19.86 13.65
CA LYS A 139 6.36 19.45 15.01
C LYS A 139 6.90 18.07 15.30
N MET A 140 7.35 17.85 16.52
CA MET A 140 7.82 16.54 16.96
C MET A 140 6.76 15.86 17.80
N GLU A 141 6.26 14.71 17.34
CA GLU A 141 5.36 13.85 18.11
C GLU A 141 6.08 12.57 18.51
N LEU A 142 6.03 12.24 19.79
CA LEU A 142 6.60 11.02 20.37
C LEU A 142 5.49 10.03 20.66
N ASP A 143 5.67 8.79 20.25
CA ASP A 143 4.84 7.65 20.62
C ASP A 143 5.70 6.42 20.97
N TYR A 144 5.08 5.41 21.55
CA TYR A 144 5.72 4.16 21.88
C TYR A 144 5.07 2.99 21.15
N ASP A 145 5.88 2.31 20.34
CA ASP A 145 5.46 1.08 19.67
C ASP A 145 5.64 -0.10 20.63
N SER A 146 4.53 -0.54 21.22
CA SER A 146 4.53 -1.65 22.19
C SER A 146 4.85 -3.01 21.56
N PHE A 147 4.64 -3.18 20.27
CA PHE A 147 4.94 -4.41 19.56
C PHE A 147 6.45 -4.58 19.35
N ASN A 148 7.12 -3.52 18.89
CA ASN A 148 8.58 -3.52 18.68
C ASN A 148 9.35 -3.06 19.92
N GLN A 149 8.66 -2.57 20.97
CA GLN A 149 9.25 -2.03 22.19
C GLN A 149 10.22 -0.85 21.91
N GLU A 150 9.83 0.03 21.01
CA GLU A 150 10.62 1.15 20.53
C GLU A 150 9.86 2.48 20.64
N TYR A 151 10.60 3.55 20.96
CA TYR A 151 10.07 4.91 20.84
C TYR A 151 10.16 5.36 19.38
N GLN A 152 9.05 5.91 18.89
CA GLN A 152 8.94 6.46 17.56
C GLN A 152 8.78 7.97 17.64
N LEU A 153 9.55 8.69 16.84
CA LEU A 153 9.42 10.13 16.66
C LEU A 153 8.87 10.42 15.28
N THR A 154 7.85 11.26 15.21
CA THR A 154 7.27 11.73 13.96
C THR A 154 7.53 13.23 13.80
N LEU A 155 8.23 13.59 12.72
CA LEU A 155 8.34 14.98 12.27
C LEU A 155 7.11 15.29 11.43
N LYS A 156 6.21 16.11 11.98
CA LYS A 156 4.88 16.32 11.43
C LYS A 156 4.79 17.69 10.75
N GLY A 157 4.50 17.67 9.49
CA GLY A 157 4.13 18.80 8.65
C GLY A 157 2.87 18.45 7.86
N ASN A 158 2.82 18.80 6.58
CA ASN A 158 1.76 18.34 5.67
C ASN A 158 1.81 16.81 5.46
N MET A 159 3.01 16.23 5.54
CA MET A 159 3.25 14.80 5.62
C MET A 159 3.96 14.45 6.92
N SER A 160 3.85 13.20 7.32
CA SER A 160 4.49 12.67 8.53
C SER A 160 5.78 11.93 8.16
N HIS A 161 6.88 12.25 8.87
CA HIS A 161 8.18 11.65 8.66
C HIS A 161 8.59 10.93 9.94
N ARG A 162 8.41 9.62 9.97
CA ARG A 162 8.61 8.78 11.16
C ARG A 162 10.02 8.20 11.20
N LEU A 163 10.58 8.16 12.40
CA LEU A 163 11.86 7.53 12.69
C LEU A 163 11.84 6.86 14.07
N THR A 164 12.68 5.85 14.24
CA THR A 164 12.87 5.17 15.54
C THR A 164 13.94 5.87 16.35
N ILE A 165 13.67 6.13 17.63
CA ILE A 165 14.63 6.68 18.57
C ILE A 165 15.59 5.58 19.04
N GLY A 166 16.87 5.82 18.92
CA GLY A 166 17.94 4.95 19.43
C GLY A 166 18.50 5.44 20.76
N THR A 167 19.50 4.74 21.24
CA THR A 167 20.17 5.02 22.53
C THR A 167 21.22 6.14 22.45
N ASP A 168 21.71 6.44 21.24
CA ASP A 168 22.69 7.51 21.02
C ASP A 168 22.02 8.87 20.85
N PRO A 169 22.28 9.85 21.75
CA PRO A 169 21.68 11.19 21.67
C PRO A 169 21.93 11.88 20.34
N ARG A 170 23.19 11.94 19.89
CA ARG A 170 23.55 12.61 18.62
C ARG A 170 23.02 11.86 17.39
N GLY A 171 23.04 10.52 17.44
CA GLY A 171 22.51 9.67 16.39
C GLY A 171 21.03 9.91 16.12
N ASN A 172 20.25 10.26 17.15
CA ASN A 172 18.84 10.60 16.98
C ASN A 172 18.66 11.87 16.14
N LEU A 173 19.48 12.90 16.33
CA LEU A 173 19.44 14.12 15.52
C LEU A 173 19.82 13.82 14.06
N ILE A 174 20.82 12.97 13.83
CA ILE A 174 21.22 12.50 12.50
C ILE A 174 20.06 11.76 11.82
N ARG A 175 19.36 10.88 12.55
CA ARG A 175 18.17 10.18 12.04
C ARG A 175 17.05 11.14 11.64
N MET A 176 16.84 12.20 12.42
CA MET A 176 15.85 13.24 12.11
C MET A 176 16.23 13.97 10.81
N ASP A 177 17.49 14.38 10.67
CA ASP A 177 17.99 15.02 9.45
C ASP A 177 17.89 14.11 8.23
N ASN A 178 18.22 12.83 8.38
CA ASN A 178 18.07 11.82 7.32
C ASN A 178 16.61 11.60 6.91
N ALA A 179 15.67 11.64 7.88
CA ALA A 179 14.25 11.54 7.59
C ALA A 179 13.76 12.70 6.71
N LEU A 180 14.24 13.93 6.98
CA LEU A 180 13.94 15.12 6.16
C LEU A 180 14.67 15.08 4.81
N ALA A 181 15.94 14.68 4.78
CA ALA A 181 16.70 14.51 3.54
C ALA A 181 16.11 13.45 2.60
N GLY A 182 15.34 12.52 3.12
CA GLY A 182 14.65 11.48 2.35
C GLY A 182 13.35 11.93 1.66
N ILE A 183 12.87 13.16 1.91
CA ILE A 183 11.62 13.66 1.32
C ILE A 183 11.67 13.68 -0.21
N PRO A 184 12.73 14.19 -0.90
CA PRO A 184 12.79 14.17 -2.36
C PRO A 184 12.65 12.78 -2.95
N ASN A 185 13.27 11.77 -2.35
CA ASN A 185 13.18 10.39 -2.82
C ASN A 185 11.75 9.82 -2.67
N ARG A 186 11.06 10.14 -1.58
CA ARG A 186 9.65 9.75 -1.38
C ARG A 186 8.71 10.46 -2.33
N LEU A 187 8.99 11.71 -2.67
CA LEU A 187 8.27 12.47 -3.68
C LEU A 187 8.39 11.78 -5.05
N GLU A 188 9.61 11.44 -5.48
CA GLU A 188 9.83 10.76 -6.77
C GLU A 188 9.18 9.38 -6.81
N LYS A 189 9.24 8.61 -5.73
CA LYS A 189 8.51 7.33 -5.63
C LYS A 189 7.00 7.51 -5.76
N SER A 190 6.43 8.54 -5.14
CA SER A 190 4.99 8.85 -5.24
C SER A 190 4.59 9.24 -6.67
N LYS A 191 5.42 10.03 -7.37
CA LYS A 191 5.21 10.38 -8.79
C LYS A 191 5.24 9.13 -9.68
N THR A 192 6.22 8.24 -9.47
CA THR A 192 6.32 6.97 -10.20
C THR A 192 5.09 6.08 -9.96
N GLN A 193 4.61 5.99 -8.73
CA GLN A 193 3.40 5.21 -8.41
C GLN A 193 2.16 5.81 -9.06
N LEU A 194 2.04 7.13 -9.11
CA LEU A 194 0.94 7.80 -9.79
C LEU A 194 0.96 7.50 -11.30
N ASP A 195 2.10 7.56 -11.95
CA ASP A 195 2.26 7.22 -13.37
C ASP A 195 1.89 5.76 -13.64
N ASN A 196 2.32 4.84 -12.78
CA ASN A 196 1.95 3.42 -12.87
C ASN A 196 0.43 3.22 -12.73
N LEU A 197 -0.23 3.95 -11.82
CA LEU A 197 -1.68 3.90 -11.66
C LEU A 197 -2.41 4.37 -12.91
N TYR A 198 -1.97 5.46 -13.55
CA TYR A 198 -2.54 5.91 -14.81
C TYR A 198 -2.38 4.87 -15.92
N ASN A 199 -1.19 4.27 -16.04
CA ASN A 199 -0.94 3.22 -17.02
C ASN A 199 -1.83 1.99 -16.79
N HIS A 200 -1.97 1.55 -15.56
CA HIS A 200 -2.85 0.42 -15.22
C HIS A 200 -4.33 0.76 -15.43
N GLN A 201 -4.75 1.98 -15.14
CA GLN A 201 -6.11 2.47 -15.41
C GLN A 201 -6.42 2.42 -16.91
N GLU A 202 -5.51 2.92 -17.75
CA GLU A 202 -5.69 2.87 -19.20
C GLU A 202 -5.71 1.44 -19.73
N ALA A 203 -4.84 0.56 -19.23
CA ALA A 203 -4.85 -0.86 -19.58
C ALA A 203 -6.18 -1.53 -19.19
N ALA A 204 -6.72 -1.22 -18.00
CA ALA A 204 -8.01 -1.72 -17.56
C ALA A 204 -9.16 -1.24 -18.45
N LYS A 205 -9.15 0.03 -18.87
CA LYS A 205 -10.15 0.58 -19.82
C LYS A 205 -10.14 -0.12 -21.17
N VAL A 206 -8.95 -0.45 -21.67
CA VAL A 206 -8.80 -1.21 -22.93
C VAL A 206 -9.34 -2.63 -22.77
N GLU A 207 -9.00 -3.31 -21.66
CA GLU A 207 -9.43 -4.69 -21.43
C GLU A 207 -10.94 -4.82 -21.25
N VAL A 208 -11.59 -3.88 -20.58
CA VAL A 208 -13.07 -3.86 -20.43
C VAL A 208 -13.78 -3.74 -21.80
N LYS A 209 -13.17 -3.07 -22.77
CA LYS A 209 -13.74 -2.94 -24.13
C LYS A 209 -13.55 -4.16 -25.01
N ARG A 210 -12.73 -5.14 -24.59
CA ARG A 210 -12.55 -6.39 -25.34
C ARG A 210 -13.83 -7.21 -25.25
N THR A 211 -14.32 -7.63 -26.41
CA THR A 211 -15.42 -8.59 -26.51
C THR A 211 -14.89 -10.02 -26.48
N PHE A 212 -15.66 -10.92 -25.88
CA PHE A 212 -15.37 -12.35 -25.87
C PHE A 212 -15.77 -13.00 -27.19
#